data_0a0e4c5b8d91e7c671a84d52652f7fa1
#
_entry.id   0a0e4c5b8d91e7c671a84d52652f7fa1
#
_cell.length_a   1.000
_cell.length_b   1.000
_cell.length_c   1.000
_cell.angle_alpha   90.00
_cell.angle_beta   90.00
_cell.angle_gamma   90.00
#
_symmetry.space_group_name_H-M   'P 1'
#
loop_
_entity.id
_entity.type
_entity.pdbx_description
1 polymer ?
#
loop_
_entity_poly.entity_id
_entity_poly.type
_entity_poly.pdbx_seq_one_letter_code
_entity_poly.pdbx_strand_id
1 'polypeptide(L)'
;MMKKGVYLFILVAFVLLLLGCSSQTGFGLVGEKERIYSNILSEYYLIGEAYLENKKYPKAIEYYTKALSHPDLCESARYKIAYSYALSENWEKAKSCYEELLAKDPDNSELEKSLAYVYARQGDLAHASAMYRRLVEKNPYDQSLLENFITVLIAGNYLEEAELALQQLTENFPDNTVAEKFSEKLSKAWESQEGKNLSLEETQDEVIPSDEKTTITENAAM
;
A
#
# COMPACT_ATOMS: atom_id res chain seq x y z
N MET A 1 -52.08 3.07 74.36
CA MET A 1 -52.27 3.62 73.01
C MET A 1 -50.99 4.04 72.32
N MET A 2 -49.83 4.04 72.93
CA MET A 2 -48.52 4.46 72.36
C MET A 2 -47.85 3.48 71.41
N LYS A 3 -48.16 2.20 71.35
CA LYS A 3 -47.47 1.20 70.54
C LYS A 3 -47.81 1.26 69.02
N LYS A 4 -49.01 1.70 68.67
CA LYS A 4 -49.41 1.77 67.20
C LYS A 4 -48.75 2.91 66.45
N GLY A 5 -48.43 4.03 67.11
CA GLY A 5 -47.75 5.19 66.49
C GLY A 5 -46.29 4.90 66.19
N VAL A 6 -45.61 4.11 67.03
CA VAL A 6 -44.20 3.73 66.78
C VAL A 6 -44.05 2.79 65.56
N TYR A 7 -44.99 1.85 65.38
CA TYR A 7 -44.99 0.97 64.25
C TYR A 7 -45.24 1.71 62.94
N LEU A 8 -46.13 2.69 62.92
CA LEU A 8 -46.39 3.53 61.78
C LEU A 8 -45.18 4.38 61.40
N PHE A 9 -44.46 4.92 62.43
CA PHE A 9 -43.26 5.71 62.18
C PHE A 9 -42.09 4.87 61.59
N ILE A 10 -41.92 3.64 62.11
CA ILE A 10 -40.92 2.68 61.56
C ILE A 10 -41.27 2.26 60.16
N LEU A 11 -42.55 2.03 59.87
CA LEU A 11 -42.98 1.64 58.52
C LEU A 11 -42.81 2.77 57.51
N VAL A 12 -43.12 4.02 57.87
CA VAL A 12 -42.88 5.21 57.01
C VAL A 12 -41.39 5.44 56.83
N ALA A 13 -40.54 5.29 57.84
CA ALA A 13 -39.12 5.43 57.80
C ALA A 13 -38.52 4.34 56.84
N PHE A 14 -39.04 3.10 56.92
CA PHE A 14 -38.61 2.01 56.06
C PHE A 14 -39.03 2.20 54.60
N VAL A 15 -40.23 2.73 54.37
CA VAL A 15 -40.69 3.09 53.01
C VAL A 15 -39.87 4.25 52.43
N LEU A 16 -39.51 5.25 53.25
CA LEU A 16 -38.64 6.36 52.82
C LEU A 16 -37.21 5.87 52.52
N LEU A 17 -36.70 4.88 53.25
CA LEU A 17 -35.41 4.24 52.93
C LEU A 17 -35.47 3.44 51.65
N LEU A 18 -36.59 2.78 51.31
CA LEU A 18 -36.76 2.05 50.09
C LEU A 18 -36.96 2.96 48.87
N LEU A 19 -37.55 4.15 49.07
CA LEU A 19 -37.73 5.15 48.03
C LEU A 19 -36.47 6.01 47.79
N GLY A 20 -35.52 6.02 48.74
CA GLY A 20 -34.26 6.77 48.68
C GLY A 20 -33.18 6.11 47.79
N CYS A 21 -33.45 4.93 47.24
CA CYS A 21 -32.45 4.18 46.48
C CYS A 21 -32.77 4.13 44.98
N SER A 22 -32.87 5.29 44.33
CA SER A 22 -32.69 5.32 42.85
C SER A 22 -32.64 6.74 42.30
N SER A 23 -31.60 7.45 42.61
CA SER A 23 -31.07 8.43 41.68
C SER A 23 -29.56 8.43 41.80
N GLN A 24 -28.92 7.36 41.31
CA GLN A 24 -27.58 7.55 40.78
C GLN A 24 -27.74 8.49 39.59
N THR A 25 -27.86 9.77 39.87
CA THR A 25 -27.42 10.78 38.91
C THR A 25 -25.92 10.55 38.80
N GLY A 26 -25.53 9.71 37.86
CA GLY A 26 -24.13 9.59 37.48
C GLY A 26 -23.66 11.01 37.14
N PHE A 27 -22.89 11.62 38.00
CA PHE A 27 -22.03 12.73 37.63
C PHE A 27 -21.02 12.19 36.62
N GLY A 28 -21.44 12.04 35.36
CA GLY A 28 -20.53 11.78 34.26
C GLY A 28 -19.56 12.95 34.23
N LEU A 29 -18.28 12.66 34.43
CA LEU A 29 -17.24 13.68 34.27
C LEU A 29 -17.37 14.24 32.85
N VAL A 30 -17.24 15.56 32.73
CA VAL A 30 -17.22 16.23 31.42
C VAL A 30 -16.13 15.53 30.57
N GLY A 31 -16.51 15.04 29.37
CA GLY A 31 -15.61 14.29 28.50
C GLY A 31 -15.49 12.78 28.75
N GLU A 32 -16.22 12.21 29.74
CA GLU A 32 -16.16 10.76 29.99
C GLU A 32 -16.73 9.94 28.85
N LYS A 33 -17.81 10.39 28.21
CA LYS A 33 -18.40 9.72 27.05
C LYS A 33 -17.48 9.75 25.86
N GLU A 34 -16.86 10.88 25.60
CA GLU A 34 -15.88 11.07 24.52
C GLU A 34 -14.67 10.17 24.73
N ARG A 35 -14.18 10.07 25.96
CA ARG A 35 -13.06 9.19 26.29
C ARG A 35 -13.42 7.71 26.14
N ILE A 36 -14.61 7.29 26.61
CA ILE A 36 -15.08 5.91 26.43
C ILE A 36 -15.21 5.60 24.92
N TYR A 37 -15.79 6.53 24.15
CA TYR A 37 -15.94 6.35 22.70
C TYR A 37 -14.58 6.26 22.01
N SER A 38 -13.63 7.14 22.33
CA SER A 38 -12.27 7.08 21.80
C SER A 38 -11.57 5.75 22.13
N ASN A 39 -11.72 5.25 23.37
CA ASN A 39 -11.17 3.96 23.75
C ASN A 39 -11.77 2.81 22.93
N ILE A 40 -13.09 2.82 22.68
CA ILE A 40 -13.75 1.80 21.85
C ILE A 40 -13.19 1.84 20.41
N LEU A 41 -12.96 3.02 19.86
CA LEU A 41 -12.38 3.17 18.52
C LEU A 41 -10.92 2.67 18.46
N SER A 42 -10.15 2.91 19.53
CA SER A 42 -8.79 2.36 19.68
C SER A 42 -8.81 0.83 19.74
N GLU A 43 -9.77 0.24 20.46
CA GLU A 43 -9.93 -1.22 20.49
C GLU A 43 -10.26 -1.79 19.10
N TYR A 44 -11.11 -1.10 18.33
CA TYR A 44 -11.35 -1.52 16.94
C TYR A 44 -10.09 -1.51 16.10
N TYR A 45 -9.23 -0.50 16.26
CA TYR A 45 -7.94 -0.47 15.57
C TYR A 45 -7.07 -1.67 15.94
N LEU A 46 -6.93 -1.99 17.23
CA LEU A 46 -6.15 -3.14 17.71
C LEU A 46 -6.72 -4.49 17.24
N ILE A 47 -8.05 -4.61 17.18
CA ILE A 47 -8.70 -5.80 16.60
C ILE A 47 -8.38 -5.90 15.10
N GLY A 48 -8.35 -4.77 14.40
CA GLY A 48 -7.91 -4.70 13.00
C GLY A 48 -6.49 -5.21 12.82
N GLU A 49 -5.53 -4.79 13.67
CA GLU A 49 -4.16 -5.28 13.68
C GLU A 49 -4.11 -6.81 13.87
N ALA A 50 -4.83 -7.34 14.85
CA ALA A 50 -4.87 -8.77 15.09
C ALA A 50 -5.43 -9.57 13.90
N TYR A 51 -6.43 -9.05 13.20
CA TYR A 51 -6.92 -9.67 11.97
C TYR A 51 -5.92 -9.57 10.82
N LEU A 52 -5.20 -8.45 10.69
CA LEU A 52 -4.17 -8.25 9.68
C LEU A 52 -3.02 -9.25 9.85
N GLU A 53 -2.50 -9.41 11.07
CA GLU A 53 -1.46 -10.39 11.42
C GLU A 53 -1.89 -11.82 11.07
N ASN A 54 -3.16 -12.14 11.28
CA ASN A 54 -3.75 -13.43 10.93
C ASN A 54 -4.15 -13.56 9.46
N LYS A 55 -3.75 -12.59 8.59
CA LYS A 55 -4.05 -12.54 7.15
C LYS A 55 -5.55 -12.56 6.82
N LYS A 56 -6.40 -12.16 7.77
CA LYS A 56 -7.86 -12.04 7.60
C LYS A 56 -8.22 -10.64 7.10
N TYR A 57 -7.71 -10.27 5.93
CA TYR A 57 -7.77 -8.92 5.38
C TYR A 57 -9.18 -8.30 5.33
N PRO A 58 -10.25 -9.01 4.91
CA PRO A 58 -11.59 -8.42 4.92
C PRO A 58 -12.07 -8.02 6.32
N LYS A 59 -11.70 -8.81 7.35
CA LYS A 59 -12.01 -8.47 8.74
C LYS A 59 -11.16 -7.31 9.27
N ALA A 60 -9.88 -7.29 8.92
CA ALA A 60 -9.01 -6.17 9.25
C ALA A 60 -9.59 -4.86 8.70
N ILE A 61 -9.98 -4.81 7.43
CA ILE A 61 -10.62 -3.65 6.78
C ILE A 61 -11.90 -3.25 7.53
N GLU A 62 -12.77 -4.20 7.88
CA GLU A 62 -14.00 -3.92 8.63
C GLU A 62 -13.70 -3.18 9.95
N TYR A 63 -12.72 -3.66 10.71
CA TYR A 63 -12.41 -3.09 12.01
C TYR A 63 -11.63 -1.77 11.92
N TYR A 64 -10.71 -1.62 10.99
CA TYR A 64 -10.07 -0.33 10.71
C TYR A 64 -11.08 0.72 10.24
N THR A 65 -12.10 0.32 9.47
CA THR A 65 -13.17 1.23 9.05
C THR A 65 -13.96 1.77 10.25
N LYS A 66 -14.22 0.93 11.27
CA LYS A 66 -14.83 1.38 12.53
C LYS A 66 -13.94 2.36 13.31
N ALA A 67 -12.62 2.22 13.19
CA ALA A 67 -11.65 3.10 13.85
C ALA A 67 -11.45 4.45 13.16
N LEU A 68 -11.97 4.66 11.94
CA LEU A 68 -11.78 5.91 11.17
C LEU A 68 -12.29 7.17 11.87
N SER A 69 -13.21 7.03 12.82
CA SER A 69 -13.73 8.17 13.59
C SER A 69 -12.83 8.55 14.78
N HIS A 70 -11.74 7.82 15.02
CA HIS A 70 -10.78 8.16 16.06
C HIS A 70 -9.92 9.35 15.62
N PRO A 71 -9.83 10.44 16.40
CA PRO A 71 -9.12 11.65 15.97
C PRO A 71 -7.65 11.39 15.62
N ASP A 72 -6.93 10.61 16.46
CA ASP A 72 -5.49 10.41 16.32
C ASP A 72 -5.13 9.15 15.50
N LEU A 73 -6.08 8.23 15.25
CA LEU A 73 -5.83 6.98 14.53
C LEU A 73 -6.44 6.97 13.11
N CYS A 74 -7.18 8.00 12.73
CA CYS A 74 -7.88 8.07 11.45
C CYS A 74 -6.95 7.84 10.26
N GLU A 75 -5.83 8.54 10.20
CA GLU A 75 -4.89 8.41 9.08
C GLU A 75 -4.16 7.07 9.09
N SER A 76 -3.77 6.58 10.29
CA SER A 76 -3.20 5.23 10.44
C SER A 76 -4.20 4.15 10.02
N ALA A 77 -5.47 4.29 10.39
CA ALA A 77 -6.51 3.34 9.98
C ALA A 77 -6.74 3.36 8.46
N ARG A 78 -6.72 4.53 7.82
CA ARG A 78 -6.80 4.65 6.35
C ARG A 78 -5.64 3.95 5.66
N TYR A 79 -4.41 4.17 6.15
CA TYR A 79 -3.22 3.48 5.64
C TYR A 79 -3.37 1.95 5.78
N LYS A 80 -3.80 1.47 6.94
CA LYS A 80 -3.99 0.02 7.19
C LYS A 80 -5.09 -0.59 6.32
N ILE A 81 -6.13 0.16 5.98
CA ILE A 81 -7.15 -0.26 5.01
C ILE A 81 -6.52 -0.41 3.62
N ALA A 82 -5.77 0.59 3.14
CA ALA A 82 -5.06 0.53 1.86
C ALA A 82 -4.11 -0.66 1.81
N TYR A 83 -3.31 -0.84 2.85
CA TYR A 83 -2.37 -1.95 2.99
C TYR A 83 -3.08 -3.33 3.00
N SER A 84 -4.21 -3.43 3.69
CA SER A 84 -5.02 -4.67 3.71
C SER A 84 -5.61 -4.98 2.33
N TYR A 85 -6.01 -3.97 1.56
CA TYR A 85 -6.42 -4.16 0.17
C TYR A 85 -5.25 -4.65 -0.70
N ALA A 86 -4.05 -4.07 -0.55
CA ALA A 86 -2.87 -4.51 -1.28
C ALA A 86 -2.50 -5.97 -0.94
N LEU A 87 -2.52 -6.35 0.34
CA LEU A 87 -2.25 -7.73 0.77
C LEU A 87 -3.31 -8.74 0.32
N SER A 88 -4.54 -8.29 0.10
CA SER A 88 -5.62 -9.11 -0.48
C SER A 88 -5.68 -9.07 -2.00
N GLU A 89 -4.65 -8.49 -2.65
CA GLU A 89 -4.51 -8.32 -4.09
C GLU A 89 -5.65 -7.52 -4.75
N ASN A 90 -6.37 -6.72 -3.97
CA ASN A 90 -7.38 -5.80 -4.48
C ASN A 90 -6.69 -4.47 -4.87
N TRP A 91 -5.92 -4.55 -5.97
CA TRP A 91 -5.01 -3.49 -6.40
C TRP A 91 -5.73 -2.17 -6.68
N GLU A 92 -6.92 -2.20 -7.29
CA GLU A 92 -7.70 -1.00 -7.61
C GLU A 92 -8.11 -0.23 -6.35
N LYS A 93 -8.60 -0.94 -5.32
CA LYS A 93 -8.97 -0.29 -4.07
C LYS A 93 -7.75 0.18 -3.29
N ALA A 94 -6.66 -0.60 -3.30
CA ALA A 94 -5.41 -0.20 -2.68
C ALA A 94 -4.88 1.09 -3.30
N LYS A 95 -4.84 1.17 -4.64
CA LYS A 95 -4.43 2.34 -5.42
C LYS A 95 -5.25 3.57 -5.03
N SER A 96 -6.59 3.48 -5.11
CA SER A 96 -7.48 4.60 -4.77
C SER A 96 -7.23 5.11 -3.35
N CYS A 97 -7.09 4.20 -2.37
CA CYS A 97 -6.83 4.58 -0.98
C CYS A 97 -5.46 5.25 -0.79
N TYR A 98 -4.41 4.76 -1.45
CA TYR A 98 -3.08 5.38 -1.37
C TYR A 98 -3.03 6.72 -2.11
N GLU A 99 -3.70 6.87 -3.25
CA GLU A 99 -3.82 8.14 -3.96
C GLU A 99 -4.54 9.20 -3.10
N GLU A 100 -5.62 8.82 -2.40
CA GLU A 100 -6.32 9.72 -1.47
C GLU A 100 -5.43 10.15 -0.29
N LEU A 101 -4.61 9.23 0.24
CA LEU A 101 -3.67 9.54 1.31
C LEU A 101 -2.54 10.45 0.82
N LEU A 102 -1.97 10.14 -0.34
CA LEU A 102 -0.88 10.91 -0.94
C LEU A 102 -1.33 12.32 -1.35
N ALA A 103 -2.59 12.50 -1.76
CA ALA A 103 -3.16 13.81 -2.03
C ALA A 103 -3.21 14.73 -0.81
N LYS A 104 -3.27 14.15 0.42
CA LYS A 104 -3.24 14.90 1.69
C LYS A 104 -1.84 15.17 2.19
N ASP A 105 -0.92 14.25 1.94
CA ASP A 105 0.49 14.29 2.34
C ASP A 105 1.38 13.93 1.14
N PRO A 106 1.57 14.89 0.19
CA PRO A 106 2.25 14.63 -1.08
C PRO A 106 3.73 14.28 -0.96
N ASP A 107 4.36 14.65 0.14
CA ASP A 107 5.80 14.41 0.37
C ASP A 107 6.08 13.12 1.14
N ASN A 108 5.06 12.32 1.43
CA ASN A 108 5.17 11.09 2.20
C ASN A 108 5.76 9.95 1.36
N SER A 109 7.06 9.72 1.54
CA SER A 109 7.81 8.69 0.79
C SER A 109 7.30 7.27 1.04
N GLU A 110 6.74 6.96 2.23
CA GLU A 110 6.18 5.63 2.51
C GLU A 110 4.87 5.39 1.75
N LEU A 111 4.03 6.42 1.62
CA LEU A 111 2.83 6.36 0.79
C LEU A 111 3.21 6.25 -0.69
N GLU A 112 4.19 7.04 -1.14
CA GLU A 112 4.70 7.00 -2.51
C GLU A 112 5.27 5.60 -2.84
N LYS A 113 6.04 5.01 -1.95
CA LYS A 113 6.58 3.65 -2.08
C LYS A 113 5.46 2.59 -2.15
N SER A 114 4.47 2.71 -1.28
CA SER A 114 3.33 1.79 -1.27
C SER A 114 2.51 1.86 -2.56
N LEU A 115 2.29 3.06 -3.08
CA LEU A 115 1.57 3.28 -4.34
C LEU A 115 2.39 2.78 -5.53
N ALA A 116 3.71 3.01 -5.56
CA ALA A 116 4.61 2.49 -6.59
C ALA A 116 4.57 0.95 -6.65
N TYR A 117 4.56 0.30 -5.48
CA TYR A 117 4.38 -1.15 -5.40
C TYR A 117 3.05 -1.61 -5.99
N VAL A 118 1.95 -0.91 -5.69
CA VAL A 118 0.63 -1.24 -6.24
C VAL A 118 0.61 -1.09 -7.76
N TYR A 119 1.18 -0.02 -8.33
CA TYR A 119 1.31 0.14 -9.78
C TYR A 119 2.11 -1.01 -10.41
N ALA A 120 3.24 -1.38 -9.79
CA ALA A 120 4.05 -2.51 -10.28
C ALA A 120 3.25 -3.82 -10.29
N ARG A 121 2.44 -4.07 -9.25
CA ARG A 121 1.60 -5.28 -9.15
C ARG A 121 0.42 -5.28 -10.12
N GLN A 122 -0.07 -4.12 -10.53
CA GLN A 122 -1.05 -3.97 -11.62
C GLN A 122 -0.44 -4.12 -13.02
N GLY A 123 0.89 -4.16 -13.15
CA GLY A 123 1.59 -4.19 -14.42
C GLY A 123 1.82 -2.80 -15.04
N ASP A 124 1.45 -1.73 -14.35
CA ASP A 124 1.76 -0.36 -14.76
C ASP A 124 3.20 0.01 -14.39
N LEU A 125 4.13 -0.62 -15.10
CA LEU A 125 5.55 -0.52 -14.82
C LEU A 125 6.11 0.87 -15.14
N ALA A 126 5.44 1.63 -16.02
CA ALA A 126 5.84 2.99 -16.36
C ALA A 126 5.63 3.95 -15.17
N HIS A 127 4.44 3.94 -14.54
CA HIS A 127 4.20 4.75 -13.35
C HIS A 127 5.03 4.26 -12.17
N ALA A 128 5.13 2.94 -11.96
CA ALA A 128 5.94 2.37 -10.89
C ALA A 128 7.42 2.79 -11.00
N SER A 129 8.04 2.68 -12.19
CA SER A 129 9.45 3.06 -12.39
C SER A 129 9.67 4.55 -12.17
N ALA A 130 8.77 5.41 -12.65
CA ALA A 130 8.86 6.85 -12.44
C ALA A 130 8.80 7.23 -10.94
N MET A 131 7.94 6.54 -10.16
CA MET A 131 7.83 6.78 -8.72
C MET A 131 9.06 6.26 -7.97
N TYR A 132 9.53 5.04 -8.26
CA TYR A 132 10.74 4.50 -7.63
C TYR A 132 11.98 5.32 -7.97
N ARG A 133 12.11 5.85 -9.19
CA ARG A 133 13.22 6.74 -9.57
C ARG A 133 13.28 7.95 -8.63
N ARG A 134 12.15 8.66 -8.43
CA ARG A 134 12.09 9.81 -7.52
C ARG A 134 12.42 9.42 -6.08
N LEU A 135 11.97 8.26 -5.63
CA LEU A 135 12.26 7.77 -4.29
C LEU A 135 13.75 7.47 -4.11
N VAL A 136 14.39 6.84 -5.10
CA VAL A 136 15.84 6.55 -5.09
C VAL A 136 16.66 7.85 -5.15
N GLU A 137 16.24 8.83 -5.96
CA GLU A 137 16.87 10.15 -5.99
C GLU A 137 16.84 10.86 -4.63
N LYS A 138 15.71 10.76 -3.90
CA LYS A 138 15.57 11.31 -2.54
C LYS A 138 16.36 10.52 -1.49
N ASN A 139 16.48 9.21 -1.66
CA ASN A 139 17.09 8.29 -0.69
C ASN A 139 18.04 7.29 -1.38
N PRO A 140 19.20 7.76 -1.89
CA PRO A 140 20.10 6.93 -2.72
C PRO A 140 20.80 5.80 -1.95
N TYR A 141 20.74 5.84 -0.63
CA TYR A 141 21.31 4.82 0.27
C TYR A 141 20.24 3.93 0.92
N ASP A 142 19.02 3.87 0.36
CA ASP A 142 18.02 2.88 0.74
C ASP A 142 18.13 1.65 -0.17
N GLN A 143 18.73 0.60 0.36
CA GLN A 143 18.94 -0.67 -0.36
C GLN A 143 17.63 -1.25 -0.88
N SER A 144 16.58 -1.23 -0.06
CA SER A 144 15.27 -1.80 -0.43
C SER A 144 14.61 -1.04 -1.57
N LEU A 145 14.76 0.28 -1.63
CA LEU A 145 14.25 1.08 -2.75
C LEU A 145 14.99 0.75 -4.05
N LEU A 146 16.32 0.64 -4.02
CA LEU A 146 17.12 0.25 -5.18
C LEU A 146 16.75 -1.14 -5.70
N GLU A 147 16.60 -2.12 -4.81
CA GLU A 147 16.19 -3.48 -5.17
C GLU A 147 14.81 -3.53 -5.81
N ASN A 148 13.84 -2.78 -5.26
CA ASN A 148 12.50 -2.68 -5.84
C ASN A 148 12.52 -1.96 -7.19
N PHE A 149 13.31 -0.89 -7.32
CA PHE A 149 13.47 -0.14 -8.55
C PHE A 149 14.05 -1.02 -9.66
N ILE A 150 15.15 -1.74 -9.40
CA ILE A 150 15.76 -2.67 -10.36
C ILE A 150 14.74 -3.74 -10.77
N THR A 151 13.97 -4.28 -9.81
CA THR A 151 12.93 -5.27 -10.10
C THR A 151 11.90 -4.75 -11.09
N VAL A 152 11.44 -3.52 -10.90
CA VAL A 152 10.44 -2.88 -11.77
C VAL A 152 11.04 -2.57 -13.14
N LEU A 153 12.29 -2.09 -13.20
CA LEU A 153 12.97 -1.77 -14.45
C LEU A 153 13.17 -3.02 -15.32
N ILE A 154 13.64 -4.13 -14.73
CA ILE A 154 13.79 -5.40 -15.46
C ILE A 154 12.43 -5.89 -15.95
N ALA A 155 11.39 -5.83 -15.12
CA ALA A 155 10.04 -6.26 -15.50
C ALA A 155 9.45 -5.40 -16.63
N GLY A 156 9.78 -4.10 -16.65
CA GLY A 156 9.36 -3.13 -17.68
C GLY A 156 10.24 -3.12 -18.93
N ASN A 157 11.26 -3.97 -18.99
CA ASN A 157 12.24 -4.01 -20.07
C ASN A 157 13.02 -2.69 -20.27
N TYR A 158 13.23 -1.93 -19.16
CA TYR A 158 14.06 -0.71 -19.11
C TYR A 158 15.51 -1.11 -18.74
N LEU A 159 16.17 -1.89 -19.63
CA LEU A 159 17.36 -2.66 -19.27
C LEU A 159 18.58 -1.78 -19.02
N GLU A 160 18.76 -0.71 -19.80
CA GLU A 160 19.86 0.23 -19.63
C GLU A 160 19.79 0.94 -18.25
N GLU A 161 18.59 1.35 -17.85
CA GLU A 161 18.40 1.98 -16.54
C GLU A 161 18.54 0.96 -15.40
N ALA A 162 18.12 -0.29 -15.62
CA ALA A 162 18.30 -1.37 -14.65
C ALA A 162 19.79 -1.66 -14.40
N GLU A 163 20.63 -1.57 -15.42
CA GLU A 163 22.08 -1.75 -15.30
C GLU A 163 22.72 -0.62 -14.45
N LEU A 164 22.33 0.62 -14.71
CA LEU A 164 22.79 1.76 -13.92
C LEU A 164 22.35 1.66 -12.44
N ALA A 165 21.10 1.27 -12.21
CA ALA A 165 20.59 1.09 -10.85
C ALA A 165 21.28 -0.09 -10.13
N LEU A 166 21.60 -1.16 -10.85
CA LEU A 166 22.36 -2.29 -10.30
C LEU A 166 23.80 -1.91 -9.97
N GLN A 167 24.44 -1.10 -10.81
CA GLN A 167 25.77 -0.54 -10.52
C GLN A 167 25.70 0.29 -9.22
N GLN A 168 24.74 1.19 -9.10
CA GLN A 168 24.55 1.99 -7.88
C GLN A 168 24.33 1.10 -6.65
N LEU A 169 23.55 0.01 -6.77
CA LEU A 169 23.32 -0.94 -5.69
C LEU A 169 24.63 -1.58 -5.23
N THR A 170 25.46 -2.05 -6.18
CA THR A 170 26.75 -2.72 -5.87
C THR A 170 27.79 -1.76 -5.30
N GLU A 171 27.82 -0.50 -5.76
CA GLU A 171 28.72 0.53 -5.23
C GLU A 171 28.34 0.93 -3.80
N ASN A 172 27.04 1.16 -3.54
CA ASN A 172 26.55 1.58 -2.23
C ASN A 172 26.49 0.45 -1.21
N PHE A 173 26.31 -0.79 -1.67
CA PHE A 173 26.10 -1.97 -0.84
C PHE A 173 26.93 -3.16 -1.36
N PRO A 174 28.26 -3.16 -1.21
CA PRO A 174 29.13 -4.21 -1.75
C PRO A 174 28.86 -5.60 -1.18
N ASP A 175 28.31 -5.69 0.03
CA ASP A 175 27.94 -6.95 0.68
C ASP A 175 26.51 -7.42 0.32
N ASN A 176 25.85 -6.78 -0.66
CA ASN A 176 24.49 -7.12 -1.06
C ASN A 176 24.46 -8.51 -1.74
N THR A 177 23.73 -9.46 -1.11
CA THR A 177 23.65 -10.86 -1.56
C THR A 177 22.69 -11.08 -2.74
N VAL A 178 21.87 -10.06 -3.09
CA VAL A 178 20.90 -10.19 -4.18
C VAL A 178 21.36 -9.54 -5.49
N ALA A 179 22.46 -8.78 -5.47
CA ALA A 179 23.01 -8.12 -6.66
C ALA A 179 23.36 -9.12 -7.77
N GLU A 180 23.93 -10.28 -7.43
CA GLU A 180 24.24 -11.35 -8.40
C GLU A 180 22.97 -11.88 -9.09
N LYS A 181 21.88 -12.06 -8.33
CA LYS A 181 20.60 -12.49 -8.89
C LYS A 181 19.99 -11.45 -9.85
N PHE A 182 20.17 -10.16 -9.56
CA PHE A 182 19.77 -9.11 -10.48
C PHE A 182 20.61 -9.09 -11.76
N SER A 183 21.93 -9.27 -11.65
CA SER A 183 22.83 -9.39 -12.80
C SER A 183 22.42 -10.55 -13.71
N GLU A 184 22.14 -11.73 -13.14
CA GLU A 184 21.66 -12.89 -13.89
C GLU A 184 20.32 -12.63 -14.60
N LYS A 185 19.36 -12.02 -13.90
CA LYS A 185 18.06 -11.68 -14.50
C LYS A 185 18.19 -10.67 -15.62
N LEU A 186 19.05 -9.67 -15.44
CA LEU A 186 19.30 -8.62 -16.44
C LEU A 186 19.96 -9.20 -17.69
N SER A 187 20.97 -10.08 -17.55
CA SER A 187 21.58 -10.79 -18.65
C SER A 187 20.55 -11.59 -19.48
N LYS A 188 19.70 -12.36 -18.82
CA LYS A 188 18.62 -13.10 -19.49
C LYS A 188 17.62 -12.19 -20.21
N ALA A 189 17.32 -11.01 -19.62
CA ALA A 189 16.43 -10.06 -20.25
C ALA A 189 17.05 -9.46 -21.52
N TRP A 190 18.35 -9.14 -21.52
CA TRP A 190 19.10 -8.70 -22.70
C TRP A 190 19.10 -9.75 -23.80
N GLU A 191 19.43 -11.00 -23.49
CA GLU A 191 19.40 -12.11 -24.45
C GLU A 191 18.02 -12.27 -25.10
N SER A 192 16.95 -12.14 -24.30
CA SER A 192 15.57 -12.20 -24.82
C SER A 192 15.23 -11.03 -25.74
N GLN A 193 15.75 -9.83 -25.48
CA GLN A 193 15.53 -8.64 -26.29
C GLN A 193 16.27 -8.74 -27.62
N GLU A 194 17.53 -9.18 -27.62
CA GLU A 194 18.34 -9.40 -28.81
C GLU A 194 17.71 -10.46 -29.73
N GLY A 195 17.25 -11.57 -29.15
CA GLY A 195 16.57 -12.62 -29.91
C GLY A 195 15.28 -12.14 -30.58
N LYS A 196 14.54 -11.24 -29.97
CA LYS A 196 13.35 -10.63 -30.57
C LYS A 196 13.71 -9.67 -31.69
N ASN A 197 14.77 -8.88 -31.55
CA ASN A 197 15.21 -7.95 -32.59
C ASN A 197 15.68 -8.70 -33.85
N LEU A 198 16.46 -9.76 -33.68
CA LEU A 198 16.91 -10.61 -34.81
C LEU A 198 15.73 -11.23 -35.58
N SER A 199 14.71 -11.73 -34.83
CA SER A 199 13.52 -12.31 -35.48
C SER A 199 12.67 -11.29 -36.23
N LEU A 200 12.67 -10.02 -35.80
CA LEU A 200 11.98 -8.93 -36.53
C LEU A 200 12.72 -8.49 -37.78
N GLU A 201 14.05 -8.50 -37.77
CA GLU A 201 14.88 -8.21 -38.96
C GLU A 201 14.71 -9.30 -40.01
N GLU A 202 14.73 -10.58 -39.63
CA GLU A 202 14.51 -11.70 -40.59
C GLU A 202 13.12 -11.63 -41.24
N THR A 203 12.07 -11.23 -40.51
CA THR A 203 10.72 -11.09 -41.09
C THR A 203 10.56 -9.89 -42.02
N GLN A 204 11.39 -8.84 -41.87
CA GLN A 204 11.37 -7.68 -42.76
C GLN A 204 12.10 -7.95 -44.10
N ASP A 205 13.14 -8.77 -44.07
CA ASP A 205 13.87 -9.16 -45.29
C ASP A 205 13.07 -10.12 -46.20
N GLU A 206 12.15 -10.92 -45.65
CA GLU A 206 11.27 -11.80 -46.45
C GLU A 206 10.12 -11.05 -47.15
N VAL A 207 9.81 -9.80 -46.78
CA VAL A 207 8.67 -9.04 -47.32
C VAL A 207 9.07 -8.15 -48.50
N ILE A 208 10.35 -8.09 -48.92
CA ILE A 208 10.75 -7.38 -50.14
C ILE A 208 10.49 -8.29 -51.33
N PRO A 209 9.44 -8.05 -52.17
CA PRO A 209 9.19 -8.85 -53.37
C PRO A 209 10.37 -8.73 -54.36
N SER A 210 10.82 -9.86 -54.86
CA SER A 210 11.91 -9.98 -55.84
C SER A 210 11.67 -9.27 -57.18
N ASP A 211 10.59 -8.52 -57.34
CA ASP A 211 10.15 -7.95 -58.62
C ASP A 211 10.70 -6.55 -58.91
N GLU A 212 11.38 -5.89 -57.97
CA GLU A 212 11.96 -4.56 -58.18
C GLU A 212 13.44 -4.55 -58.65
N LYS A 213 14.10 -5.70 -58.78
CA LYS A 213 15.50 -5.77 -59.20
C LYS A 213 15.71 -5.77 -60.70
N THR A 214 14.64 -5.75 -61.55
CA THR A 214 14.78 -5.94 -62.99
C THR A 214 14.64 -4.66 -63.82
N THR A 215 14.41 -3.48 -63.25
CA THR A 215 14.13 -2.26 -64.04
C THR A 215 15.22 -1.17 -64.02
N ILE A 216 16.36 -1.38 -63.33
CA ILE A 216 17.42 -0.34 -63.25
C ILE A 216 18.61 -0.55 -64.22
N THR A 217 18.66 -1.63 -65.00
CA THR A 217 19.79 -1.92 -65.90
C THR A 217 19.56 -1.60 -67.37
N GLU A 218 18.42 -1.01 -67.79
CA GLU A 218 18.15 -0.73 -69.18
C GLU A 218 18.19 0.74 -69.61
N ASN A 219 18.46 1.71 -68.74
CA ASN A 219 18.50 3.14 -69.10
C ASN A 219 19.88 3.80 -69.03
N ALA A 220 20.99 3.05 -69.12
CA ALA A 220 22.35 3.59 -69.17
C ALA A 220 23.07 3.30 -70.51
N ALA A 221 22.33 3.12 -71.63
CA ALA A 221 22.90 2.98 -72.97
C ALA A 221 21.97 3.65 -74.00
N MET A 222 21.98 5.00 -74.02
CA MET A 222 21.73 5.86 -75.22
C MET A 222 22.25 7.25 -74.93
#